data_7f17883afa47075d7d463c02c5f7e29f
#
_entry.id   7f17883afa47075d7d463c02c5f7e29f
#
_cell.length_a   1.000
_cell.length_b   1.000
_cell.length_c   1.000
_cell.angle_alpha   90.00
_cell.angle_beta   90.00
_cell.angle_gamma   90.00
#
_symmetry.space_group_name_H-M   'P 1'
#
loop_
_entity.id
_entity.type
_entity.pdbx_description
1 polymer ?
#
loop_
_entity_poly.entity_id
_entity_poly.type
_entity_poly.pdbx_seq_one_letter_code
_entity_poly.pdbx_strand_id
1 'polypeptide(L)'
;MSNQGVISGTQSTIDYSNYAKYIEGSTALVAQGGGQCGIFTSGVLDAFIRSNFDPFDSFYGTSAGALNICAYLCRQVGLGKSFLVELTTDPRFFHLFSYIRQKQNMNIDWALDSISRYPYKLDMDLGRKILRNRGAYASVTEVSHIRDEYLPLMSEAWYDIMRATCAIPGLYSGEVQIGSKSYVDGGVTAAIPVQEAWRQGSRHIIIIRTEMAERPEDGINSQTSVEWYREPIALMQDHWTQTVSKWKVDWSGFWQDQIDKSREKKINHSHLDLLNGGRWLFGADDVYRLSHLLGDKFDSGLADYLMVHYQTYSLTQDFLCNPPDDCFVVQICPSEPLKSSALLSKKEDLLYDYQLGLDAGFRFIKHFSKTRAMKNCES
;
A
#
# COMPACT_ATOMS: atom_id res chain seq x y z
N MET A 1 -4.17 3.36 27.65
CA MET A 1 -4.93 4.13 26.63
C MET A 1 -4.37 3.73 25.29
N SER A 2 -5.21 3.46 24.30
CA SER A 2 -4.73 3.04 22.97
C SER A 2 -4.22 4.26 22.19
N ASN A 3 -3.01 4.17 21.63
CA ASN A 3 -2.42 5.21 20.77
C ASN A 3 -2.82 5.04 19.31
N GLN A 4 -3.93 4.38 19.07
CA GLN A 4 -4.50 4.21 17.74
C GLN A 4 -5.97 4.63 17.69
N GLY A 5 -6.43 5.01 16.53
CA GLY A 5 -7.83 5.30 16.24
C GLY A 5 -8.18 4.88 14.82
N VAL A 6 -9.39 4.38 14.63
CA VAL A 6 -9.91 3.99 13.31
C VAL A 6 -11.14 4.82 13.00
N ILE A 7 -11.21 5.32 11.77
CA ILE A 7 -12.39 5.95 11.18
C ILE A 7 -12.86 5.07 10.03
N SER A 8 -13.97 4.39 10.23
CA SER A 8 -14.58 3.50 9.23
C SER A 8 -16.09 3.72 9.23
N GLY A 9 -16.63 4.17 8.11
CA GLY A 9 -18.04 4.48 8.01
C GLY A 9 -18.49 5.53 9.03
N THR A 10 -19.56 5.24 9.77
CA THR A 10 -20.08 6.09 10.86
C THR A 10 -19.40 5.84 12.20
N GLN A 11 -18.54 4.82 12.27
CA GLN A 11 -17.85 4.41 13.50
C GLN A 11 -16.49 5.11 13.61
N SER A 12 -16.16 5.55 14.84
CA SER A 12 -14.84 6.06 15.18
C SER A 12 -14.45 5.49 16.55
N THR A 13 -13.25 4.90 16.61
CA THR A 13 -12.67 4.37 17.87
C THR A 13 -11.65 5.33 18.47
N ILE A 14 -11.61 6.58 18.02
CA ILE A 14 -10.62 7.56 18.49
C ILE A 14 -10.91 7.97 19.92
N ASP A 15 -9.94 7.78 20.81
CA ASP A 15 -9.89 8.48 22.11
C ASP A 15 -9.41 9.92 21.87
N TYR A 16 -10.35 10.85 21.84
CA TYR A 16 -10.07 12.26 21.50
C TYR A 16 -9.14 12.93 22.52
N SER A 17 -9.21 12.56 23.79
CA SER A 17 -8.37 13.14 24.86
C SER A 17 -6.91 12.73 24.66
N ASN A 18 -6.68 11.48 24.28
CA ASN A 18 -5.34 10.99 23.97
C ASN A 18 -4.86 11.54 22.63
N TYR A 19 -5.70 11.54 21.60
CA TYR A 19 -5.41 12.06 20.28
C TYR A 19 -4.97 13.53 20.30
N ALA A 20 -5.60 14.36 21.11
CA ALA A 20 -5.29 15.79 21.22
C ALA A 20 -3.83 16.07 21.63
N LYS A 21 -3.19 15.15 22.34
CA LYS A 21 -1.76 15.29 22.75
C LYS A 21 -0.78 15.26 21.60
N TYR A 22 -1.13 14.57 20.50
CA TYR A 22 -0.25 14.32 19.36
C TYR A 22 -0.55 15.21 18.15
N ILE A 23 -1.71 15.85 18.10
CA ILE A 23 -2.19 16.57 16.91
C ILE A 23 -1.31 17.78 16.49
N GLU A 24 -0.48 18.29 17.40
CA GLU A 24 0.52 19.35 17.11
C GLU A 24 1.92 18.80 16.82
N GLY A 25 2.11 17.50 16.94
CA GLY A 25 3.35 16.84 16.58
C GLY A 25 3.58 16.83 15.07
N SER A 26 4.79 16.45 14.65
CA SER A 26 5.08 16.21 13.23
C SER A 26 4.10 15.20 12.66
N THR A 27 3.34 15.63 11.67
CA THR A 27 2.22 14.87 11.08
C THR A 27 2.62 14.25 9.74
N ALA A 28 2.54 12.93 9.62
CA ALA A 28 2.72 12.23 8.36
C ALA A 28 1.40 11.76 7.76
N LEU A 29 1.31 11.82 6.43
CA LEU A 29 0.31 11.11 5.65
C LEU A 29 0.93 9.87 5.03
N VAL A 30 0.33 8.72 5.29
CA VAL A 30 0.73 7.43 4.73
C VAL A 30 -0.39 6.88 3.84
N ALA A 31 -0.06 6.52 2.60
CA ALA A 31 -1.01 5.94 1.65
C ALA A 31 -0.60 4.50 1.30
N GLN A 32 -1.45 3.54 1.65
CA GLN A 32 -1.26 2.12 1.36
C GLN A 32 -1.22 1.89 -0.15
N GLY A 33 -0.38 0.96 -0.61
CA GLY A 33 -0.44 0.36 -1.93
C GLY A 33 -1.69 -0.51 -2.12
N GLY A 34 -1.95 -0.98 -3.32
CA GLY A 34 -3.08 -1.89 -3.55
C GLY A 34 -3.69 -1.81 -4.95
N GLY A 35 -2.92 -1.40 -5.95
CA GLY A 35 -3.38 -1.33 -7.34
C GLY A 35 -4.66 -0.52 -7.50
N GLN A 36 -5.69 -1.10 -8.15
CA GLN A 36 -6.97 -0.41 -8.38
C GLN A 36 -7.77 -0.13 -7.10
N CYS A 37 -7.52 -0.85 -5.98
CA CYS A 37 -8.12 -0.51 -4.68
C CYS A 37 -7.69 0.88 -4.18
N GLY A 38 -6.57 1.43 -4.69
CA GLY A 38 -6.14 2.81 -4.47
C GLY A 38 -7.15 3.88 -4.91
N ILE A 39 -8.23 3.48 -5.57
CA ILE A 39 -9.37 4.36 -5.91
C ILE A 39 -10.05 4.93 -4.66
N PHE A 40 -10.10 4.18 -3.56
CA PHE A 40 -10.55 4.67 -2.27
C PHE A 40 -9.64 5.79 -1.75
N THR A 41 -8.32 5.59 -1.85
CA THR A 41 -7.31 6.61 -1.50
C THR A 41 -7.48 7.87 -2.34
N SER A 42 -7.76 7.74 -3.67
CA SER A 42 -8.10 8.88 -4.52
C SER A 42 -9.28 9.68 -3.98
N GLY A 43 -10.34 8.99 -3.54
CA GLY A 43 -11.52 9.64 -2.96
C GLY A 43 -11.19 10.43 -1.69
N VAL A 44 -10.46 9.81 -0.75
CA VAL A 44 -10.04 10.46 0.51
C VAL A 44 -9.21 11.71 0.21
N LEU A 45 -8.21 11.62 -0.66
CA LEU A 45 -7.34 12.74 -0.98
C LEU A 45 -8.05 13.85 -1.77
N ASP A 46 -8.99 13.50 -2.63
CA ASP A 46 -9.85 14.50 -3.30
C ASP A 46 -10.74 15.25 -2.30
N ALA A 47 -11.25 14.59 -1.25
CA ALA A 47 -11.96 15.27 -0.16
C ALA A 47 -11.03 16.25 0.57
N PHE A 48 -9.76 15.88 0.79
CA PHE A 48 -8.76 16.75 1.41
C PHE A 48 -8.47 17.98 0.53
N ILE A 49 -8.26 17.79 -0.78
CA ILE A 49 -8.03 18.92 -1.71
C ILE A 49 -9.24 19.86 -1.70
N ARG A 50 -10.47 19.34 -1.85
CA ARG A 50 -11.71 20.13 -1.88
C ARG A 50 -11.95 20.92 -0.60
N SER A 51 -11.45 20.42 0.54
CA SER A 51 -11.56 21.07 1.84
C SER A 51 -10.34 21.95 2.19
N ASN A 52 -9.37 22.07 1.28
CA ASN A 52 -8.09 22.73 1.54
C ASN A 52 -7.41 22.17 2.82
N PHE A 53 -7.52 20.88 3.05
CA PHE A 53 -6.99 20.20 4.23
C PHE A 53 -5.59 19.67 3.94
N ASP A 54 -4.57 20.26 4.56
CA ASP A 54 -3.16 19.91 4.36
C ASP A 54 -2.32 20.19 5.63
N PRO A 55 -2.56 19.45 6.73
CA PRO A 55 -1.81 19.59 7.97
C PRO A 55 -0.52 18.76 8.02
N PHE A 56 -0.07 18.22 6.91
CA PHE A 56 0.98 17.20 6.86
C PHE A 56 2.37 17.81 6.67
N ASP A 57 3.36 17.28 7.41
CA ASP A 57 4.77 17.65 7.31
C ASP A 57 5.55 16.68 6.40
N SER A 58 5.05 15.44 6.23
CA SER A 58 5.67 14.44 5.37
C SER A 58 4.62 13.49 4.77
N PHE A 59 5.01 12.85 3.64
CA PHE A 59 4.14 11.99 2.86
C PHE A 59 4.89 10.71 2.48
N TYR A 60 4.25 9.56 2.69
CA TYR A 60 4.79 8.26 2.33
C TYR A 60 3.73 7.45 1.59
N GLY A 61 4.06 6.95 0.42
CA GLY A 61 3.12 6.16 -0.38
C GLY A 61 3.79 4.98 -1.06
N THR A 62 3.00 3.96 -1.32
CA THR A 62 3.44 2.76 -2.04
C THR A 62 2.58 2.58 -3.27
N SER A 63 3.20 2.35 -4.45
CA SER A 63 2.48 2.00 -5.68
C SER A 63 1.35 3.01 -6.00
N ALA A 64 0.10 2.58 -6.13
CA ALA A 64 -1.06 3.46 -6.33
C ALA A 64 -1.21 4.53 -5.23
N GLY A 65 -0.78 4.25 -4.00
CA GLY A 65 -0.76 5.24 -2.91
C GLY A 65 0.21 6.39 -3.19
N ALA A 66 1.40 6.09 -3.74
CA ALA A 66 2.38 7.11 -4.14
C ALA A 66 1.85 8.00 -5.27
N LEU A 67 1.18 7.41 -6.27
CA LEU A 67 0.54 8.15 -7.35
C LEU A 67 -0.53 9.12 -6.82
N ASN A 68 -1.37 8.64 -5.91
CA ASN A 68 -2.42 9.45 -5.30
C ASN A 68 -1.85 10.62 -4.48
N ILE A 69 -0.74 10.42 -3.78
CA ILE A 69 -0.01 11.50 -3.11
C ILE A 69 0.50 12.53 -4.12
N CYS A 70 1.03 12.11 -5.28
CA CYS A 70 1.42 13.04 -6.34
C CYS A 70 0.24 13.90 -6.81
N ALA A 71 -0.91 13.28 -7.09
CA ALA A 71 -2.12 14.00 -7.50
C ALA A 71 -2.59 14.99 -6.41
N TYR A 72 -2.53 14.59 -5.15
CA TYR A 72 -2.84 15.44 -4.00
C TYR A 72 -1.91 16.65 -3.89
N LEU A 73 -0.59 16.45 -3.98
CA LEU A 73 0.39 17.51 -3.93
C LEU A 73 0.27 18.49 -5.12
N CYS A 74 -0.07 17.96 -6.31
CA CYS A 74 -0.35 18.76 -7.49
C CYS A 74 -1.75 19.43 -7.46
N ARG A 75 -2.54 19.24 -6.39
CA ARG A 75 -3.91 19.81 -6.23
C ARG A 75 -4.85 19.47 -7.38
N GLN A 76 -4.66 18.33 -8.04
CA GLN A 76 -5.44 17.92 -9.20
C GLN A 76 -6.56 16.97 -8.77
N VAL A 77 -7.71 17.55 -8.39
CA VAL A 77 -8.92 16.78 -8.04
C VAL A 77 -9.32 15.86 -9.20
N GLY A 78 -9.54 14.59 -8.90
CA GLY A 78 -9.99 13.58 -9.85
C GLY A 78 -8.87 12.98 -10.72
N LEU A 79 -7.61 13.43 -10.63
CA LEU A 79 -6.53 12.86 -11.43
C LEU A 79 -6.26 11.40 -11.04
N GLY A 80 -6.15 11.09 -9.75
CA GLY A 80 -5.99 9.71 -9.29
C GLY A 80 -7.17 8.83 -9.70
N LYS A 81 -8.42 9.37 -9.62
CA LYS A 81 -9.61 8.69 -10.11
C LYS A 81 -9.51 8.39 -11.61
N SER A 82 -9.20 9.39 -12.44
CA SER A 82 -9.10 9.19 -13.88
C SER A 82 -8.01 8.19 -14.25
N PHE A 83 -6.86 8.23 -13.57
CA PHE A 83 -5.83 7.22 -13.76
C PHE A 83 -6.37 5.81 -13.51
N LEU A 84 -7.01 5.57 -12.37
CA LEU A 84 -7.49 4.24 -12.00
C LEU A 84 -8.71 3.79 -12.81
N VAL A 85 -9.65 4.69 -13.11
CA VAL A 85 -10.90 4.33 -13.84
C VAL A 85 -10.69 4.27 -15.35
N GLU A 86 -9.81 5.09 -15.91
CA GLU A 86 -9.70 5.21 -17.37
C GLU A 86 -8.45 4.51 -17.90
N LEU A 87 -7.28 4.70 -17.24
CA LEU A 87 -6.03 4.13 -17.75
C LEU A 87 -5.83 2.68 -17.29
N THR A 88 -6.05 2.37 -16.00
CA THR A 88 -5.77 1.00 -15.54
C THR A 88 -6.83 -0.02 -15.96
N THR A 89 -8.03 0.42 -16.41
CA THR A 89 -9.03 -0.46 -17.00
C THR A 89 -8.91 -0.61 -18.53
N ASP A 90 -7.99 0.15 -19.15
CA ASP A 90 -7.74 0.03 -20.59
C ASP A 90 -6.98 -1.27 -20.89
N PRO A 91 -7.36 -2.05 -21.91
CA PRO A 91 -6.65 -3.27 -22.29
C PRO A 91 -5.17 -3.07 -22.62
N ARG A 92 -4.73 -1.84 -22.94
CA ARG A 92 -3.32 -1.50 -23.15
C ARG A 92 -2.51 -1.52 -21.86
N PHE A 93 -3.16 -1.26 -20.72
CA PHE A 93 -2.50 -1.36 -19.42
C PHE A 93 -2.31 -2.82 -19.02
N PHE A 94 -3.36 -3.61 -18.99
CA PHE A 94 -3.32 -5.02 -18.64
C PHE A 94 -4.46 -5.79 -19.31
N HIS A 95 -4.12 -6.90 -19.97
CA HIS A 95 -5.09 -7.79 -20.58
C HIS A 95 -4.80 -9.24 -20.20
N LEU A 96 -5.65 -9.83 -19.37
CA LEU A 96 -5.45 -11.14 -18.76
C LEU A 96 -5.10 -12.25 -19.75
N PHE A 97 -5.84 -12.39 -20.84
CA PHE A 97 -5.57 -13.43 -21.84
C PHE A 97 -4.23 -13.23 -22.57
N SER A 98 -3.83 -11.98 -22.79
CA SER A 98 -2.53 -11.68 -23.38
C SER A 98 -1.40 -11.99 -22.41
N TYR A 99 -1.62 -11.71 -21.13
CA TYR A 99 -0.67 -12.04 -20.06
C TYR A 99 -0.50 -13.56 -19.89
N ILE A 100 -1.60 -14.33 -19.80
CA ILE A 100 -1.55 -15.80 -19.70
C ILE A 100 -0.85 -16.41 -20.92
N ARG A 101 -1.05 -15.86 -22.11
CA ARG A 101 -0.35 -16.30 -23.35
C ARG A 101 1.06 -15.73 -23.47
N GLN A 102 1.58 -15.07 -22.46
CA GLN A 102 2.92 -14.44 -22.42
C GLN A 102 3.16 -13.41 -23.54
N LYS A 103 2.11 -12.76 -24.02
CA LYS A 103 2.19 -11.75 -25.09
C LYS A 103 2.30 -10.32 -24.56
N GLN A 104 1.85 -10.08 -23.33
CA GLN A 104 1.83 -8.76 -22.73
C GLN A 104 1.92 -8.86 -21.21
N ASN A 105 2.84 -8.10 -20.63
CA ASN A 105 2.91 -7.84 -19.20
C ASN A 105 2.09 -6.57 -18.85
N MET A 106 2.00 -6.22 -17.56
CA MET A 106 1.40 -4.98 -17.12
C MET A 106 2.21 -3.79 -17.64
N ASN A 107 1.55 -2.89 -18.39
CA ASN A 107 2.21 -1.79 -19.10
C ASN A 107 2.12 -0.48 -18.30
N ILE A 108 2.89 -0.43 -17.23
CA ILE A 108 2.99 0.76 -16.38
C ILE A 108 3.56 1.94 -17.17
N ASP A 109 4.55 1.70 -18.02
CA ASP A 109 5.20 2.75 -18.81
C ASP A 109 4.18 3.52 -19.66
N TRP A 110 3.27 2.80 -20.34
CA TRP A 110 2.19 3.44 -21.10
C TRP A 110 1.27 4.30 -20.21
N ALA A 111 0.93 3.82 -19.02
CA ALA A 111 0.07 4.57 -18.10
C ALA A 111 0.78 5.82 -17.56
N LEU A 112 2.06 5.73 -17.21
CA LEU A 112 2.89 6.87 -16.79
C LEU A 112 3.11 7.88 -17.90
N ASP A 113 3.33 7.41 -19.14
CA ASP A 113 3.39 8.27 -20.32
C ASP A 113 2.08 9.06 -20.51
N SER A 114 0.95 8.42 -20.24
CA SER A 114 -0.37 9.06 -20.35
C SER A 114 -0.53 10.19 -19.34
N ILE A 115 -0.07 10.03 -18.09
CA ILE A 115 -0.13 11.10 -17.07
C ILE A 115 1.02 12.12 -17.18
N SER A 116 1.92 11.92 -18.12
CA SER A 116 2.93 12.93 -18.51
C SER A 116 2.42 13.88 -19.59
N ARG A 117 1.21 13.62 -20.16
CA ARG A 117 0.62 14.36 -21.29
C ARG A 117 -0.81 14.79 -21.00
N TYR A 118 -1.23 15.88 -21.67
CA TYR A 118 -2.63 16.30 -21.64
C TYR A 118 -3.56 15.19 -22.20
N PRO A 119 -4.76 14.93 -21.62
CA PRO A 119 -5.42 15.69 -20.55
C PRO A 119 -5.03 15.30 -19.12
N TYR A 120 -4.28 14.23 -18.91
CA TYR A 120 -3.96 13.68 -17.59
C TYR A 120 -2.65 14.24 -17.01
N LYS A 121 -2.04 15.25 -17.63
CA LYS A 121 -0.72 15.74 -17.26
C LYS A 121 -0.65 16.14 -15.78
N LEU A 122 0.27 15.49 -15.05
CA LEU A 122 0.59 15.83 -13.67
C LEU A 122 1.37 17.15 -13.61
N ASP A 123 0.90 18.12 -12.83
CA ASP A 123 1.55 19.43 -12.65
C ASP A 123 2.65 19.35 -11.57
N MET A 124 3.78 18.80 -11.96
CA MET A 124 4.94 18.62 -11.07
C MET A 124 5.48 19.94 -10.51
N ASP A 125 5.38 21.04 -11.27
CA ASP A 125 5.84 22.35 -10.80
C ASP A 125 4.97 22.90 -9.68
N LEU A 126 3.64 22.72 -9.79
CA LEU A 126 2.72 23.04 -8.71
C LEU A 126 2.97 22.11 -7.50
N GLY A 127 3.16 20.80 -7.74
CA GLY A 127 3.44 19.83 -6.70
C GLY A 127 4.69 20.20 -5.88
N ARG A 128 5.78 20.56 -6.52
CA ARG A 128 7.01 21.05 -5.86
C ARG A 128 6.77 22.32 -5.06
N LYS A 129 6.01 23.27 -5.60
CA LYS A 129 5.66 24.53 -4.90
C LYS A 129 4.79 24.25 -3.65
N ILE A 130 3.85 23.34 -3.73
CA ILE A 130 2.99 22.94 -2.59
C ILE A 130 3.80 22.16 -1.56
N LEU A 131 4.65 21.24 -2.00
CA LEU A 131 5.49 20.46 -1.10
C LEU A 131 6.45 21.34 -0.27
N ARG A 132 7.04 22.37 -0.86
CA ARG A 132 8.02 23.28 -0.22
C ARG A 132 9.18 22.48 0.40
N ASN A 133 9.41 22.66 1.71
CA ASN A 133 10.48 21.99 2.48
C ASN A 133 10.03 20.65 3.11
N ARG A 134 8.82 20.18 2.79
CA ARG A 134 8.31 18.90 3.30
C ARG A 134 8.86 17.74 2.49
N GLY A 135 8.92 16.55 3.10
CA GLY A 135 9.30 15.31 2.43
C GLY A 135 8.11 14.58 1.82
N ALA A 136 8.26 14.07 0.59
CA ALA A 136 7.30 13.15 -0.02
C ALA A 136 8.07 11.99 -0.66
N TYR A 137 7.74 10.76 -0.27
CA TYR A 137 8.52 9.58 -0.63
C TYR A 137 7.64 8.46 -1.16
N ALA A 138 8.14 7.77 -2.19
CA ALA A 138 7.62 6.48 -2.61
C ALA A 138 8.43 5.36 -1.95
N SER A 139 7.77 4.38 -1.39
CA SER A 139 8.44 3.15 -0.99
C SER A 139 8.75 2.30 -2.22
N VAL A 140 9.95 1.75 -2.27
CA VAL A 140 10.42 0.81 -3.29
C VAL A 140 11.17 -0.32 -2.61
N THR A 141 11.24 -1.48 -3.24
CA THR A 141 12.03 -2.61 -2.75
C THR A 141 13.34 -2.71 -3.51
N GLU A 142 14.46 -2.51 -2.84
CA GLU A 142 15.79 -2.75 -3.41
C GLU A 142 16.02 -4.26 -3.56
N VAL A 143 16.41 -4.69 -4.75
CA VAL A 143 16.40 -6.10 -5.16
C VAL A 143 17.50 -6.91 -4.51
N SER A 144 18.74 -6.37 -4.39
CA SER A 144 19.90 -7.13 -3.95
C SER A 144 19.78 -7.65 -2.51
N HIS A 145 19.10 -6.89 -1.65
CA HIS A 145 18.93 -7.22 -0.22
C HIS A 145 17.45 -7.39 0.18
N ILE A 146 16.52 -7.23 -0.76
CA ILE A 146 15.06 -7.25 -0.56
C ILE A 146 14.68 -6.39 0.66
N ARG A 147 15.04 -5.10 0.61
CA ARG A 147 14.77 -4.14 1.69
C ARG A 147 14.00 -2.94 1.16
N ASP A 148 13.26 -2.29 2.07
CA ASP A 148 12.57 -1.05 1.79
C ASP A 148 13.56 0.12 1.62
N GLU A 149 13.34 0.91 0.58
CA GLU A 149 13.97 2.21 0.38
C GLU A 149 12.91 3.25 0.02
N TYR A 150 13.20 4.53 0.31
CA TYR A 150 12.23 5.62 0.18
C TYR A 150 12.80 6.70 -0.72
N LEU A 151 12.22 6.82 -1.91
CA LEU A 151 12.71 7.70 -2.96
C LEU A 151 11.82 8.95 -3.10
N PRO A 152 12.42 10.16 -3.34
CA PRO A 152 11.68 11.42 -3.32
C PRO A 152 10.74 11.57 -4.52
N LEU A 153 9.42 11.66 -4.26
CA LEU A 153 8.36 11.68 -5.26
C LEU A 153 8.39 12.93 -6.17
N MET A 154 8.79 14.09 -5.67
CA MET A 154 8.78 15.33 -6.46
C MET A 154 10.15 15.66 -7.08
N SER A 155 11.00 14.66 -7.29
CA SER A 155 12.32 14.80 -7.91
C SER A 155 12.26 14.77 -9.44
N GLU A 156 13.39 15.04 -10.08
CA GLU A 156 13.55 14.91 -11.53
C GLU A 156 13.44 13.45 -11.99
N ALA A 157 13.78 12.48 -11.11
CA ALA A 157 13.66 11.05 -11.37
C ALA A 157 12.23 10.51 -11.12
N TRP A 158 11.24 11.38 -11.00
CA TRP A 158 9.85 11.05 -10.69
C TRP A 158 9.30 9.87 -11.52
N TYR A 159 9.55 9.87 -12.81
CA TYR A 159 9.05 8.84 -13.72
C TYR A 159 9.59 7.45 -13.37
N ASP A 160 10.90 7.35 -13.17
CA ASP A 160 11.54 6.08 -12.82
C ASP A 160 11.16 5.63 -11.40
N ILE A 161 10.99 6.56 -10.48
CA ILE A 161 10.54 6.28 -9.10
C ILE A 161 9.11 5.73 -9.12
N MET A 162 8.21 6.36 -9.87
CA MET A 162 6.83 5.87 -10.00
C MET A 162 6.76 4.51 -10.68
N ARG A 163 7.60 4.30 -11.70
CA ARG A 163 7.74 3.00 -12.35
C ARG A 163 8.24 1.94 -11.37
N ALA A 164 9.27 2.23 -10.57
CA ALA A 164 9.84 1.33 -9.58
C ALA A 164 8.82 0.94 -8.50
N THR A 165 8.14 1.94 -7.90
CA THR A 165 7.15 1.67 -6.83
C THR A 165 5.93 0.89 -7.31
N CYS A 166 5.67 0.84 -8.64
CA CYS A 166 4.57 0.11 -9.27
C CYS A 166 5.02 -1.16 -10.01
N ALA A 167 6.31 -1.50 -10.04
CA ALA A 167 6.86 -2.64 -10.78
C ALA A 167 6.61 -3.96 -10.03
N ILE A 168 5.37 -4.45 -10.07
CA ILE A 168 4.95 -5.66 -9.35
C ILE A 168 5.69 -6.89 -9.91
N PRO A 169 6.43 -7.62 -9.07
CA PRO A 169 7.11 -8.85 -9.48
C PRO A 169 6.14 -9.85 -10.12
N GLY A 170 6.53 -10.41 -11.26
CA GLY A 170 5.71 -11.35 -12.04
C GLY A 170 4.68 -10.68 -12.96
N LEU A 171 4.22 -9.45 -12.70
CA LEU A 171 3.30 -8.72 -13.57
C LEU A 171 4.01 -7.70 -14.46
N TYR A 172 4.95 -6.94 -13.91
CA TYR A 172 5.82 -6.05 -14.66
C TYR A 172 7.01 -6.82 -15.25
N SER A 173 7.55 -6.35 -16.36
CA SER A 173 8.68 -6.99 -17.03
C SER A 173 10.01 -6.53 -16.45
N GLY A 174 10.56 -7.32 -15.53
CA GLY A 174 11.88 -7.10 -14.95
C GLY A 174 11.88 -6.09 -13.79
N GLU A 175 13.05 -5.52 -13.56
CA GLU A 175 13.36 -4.58 -12.49
C GLU A 175 13.58 -3.18 -13.06
N VAL A 176 13.40 -2.14 -12.23
CA VAL A 176 13.64 -0.75 -12.60
C VAL A 176 15.00 -0.31 -12.08
N GLN A 177 15.88 0.08 -12.99
CA GLN A 177 17.22 0.61 -12.67
C GLN A 177 17.12 2.11 -12.34
N ILE A 178 17.58 2.51 -11.14
CA ILE A 178 17.75 3.92 -10.76
C ILE A 178 19.17 4.07 -10.19
N GLY A 179 20.03 4.76 -10.92
CA GLY A 179 21.44 4.82 -10.60
C GLY A 179 22.12 3.45 -10.68
N SER A 180 22.75 3.03 -9.59
CA SER A 180 23.44 1.73 -9.51
C SER A 180 22.60 0.61 -8.92
N LYS A 181 21.33 0.85 -8.57
CA LYS A 181 20.45 -0.09 -7.89
C LYS A 181 19.28 -0.50 -8.75
N SER A 182 18.79 -1.72 -8.53
CA SER A 182 17.56 -2.26 -9.10
C SER A 182 16.44 -2.26 -8.08
N TYR A 183 15.25 -1.94 -8.54
CA TYR A 183 14.06 -1.84 -7.69
C TYR A 183 12.86 -2.56 -8.28
N VAL A 184 11.99 -3.05 -7.39
CA VAL A 184 10.66 -3.54 -7.69
C VAL A 184 9.64 -2.86 -6.77
N ASP A 185 8.35 -3.18 -6.93
CA ASP A 185 7.24 -2.57 -6.18
C ASP A 185 7.51 -2.55 -4.67
N GLY A 186 7.30 -1.38 -4.07
CA GLY A 186 7.44 -1.17 -2.63
C GLY A 186 6.49 -2.01 -1.78
N GLY A 187 5.39 -2.52 -2.38
CA GLY A 187 4.46 -3.40 -1.70
C GLY A 187 5.08 -4.71 -1.22
N VAL A 188 6.23 -5.11 -1.76
CA VAL A 188 6.97 -6.30 -1.29
C VAL A 188 7.48 -6.10 0.14
N THR A 189 8.06 -4.95 0.46
CA THR A 189 8.71 -4.70 1.76
C THR A 189 7.96 -3.70 2.65
N ALA A 190 7.20 -2.78 2.07
CA ALA A 190 6.50 -1.72 2.79
C ALA A 190 5.18 -1.33 2.10
N ALA A 191 4.20 -2.24 2.11
CA ALA A 191 2.87 -1.97 1.55
C ALA A 191 2.16 -0.79 2.24
N ILE A 192 2.43 -0.58 3.54
CA ILE A 192 2.00 0.56 4.35
C ILE A 192 3.24 1.13 5.02
N PRO A 193 3.87 2.19 4.49
CA PRO A 193 5.17 2.70 4.98
C PRO A 193 5.08 3.50 6.29
N VAL A 194 4.30 3.02 7.28
CA VAL A 194 4.03 3.70 8.53
C VAL A 194 5.25 3.72 9.47
N GLN A 195 6.00 2.62 9.51
CA GLN A 195 7.18 2.51 10.36
C GLN A 195 8.28 3.49 9.95
N GLU A 196 8.40 3.76 8.63
CA GLU A 196 9.32 4.77 8.15
C GLU A 196 8.91 6.18 8.57
N ALA A 197 7.63 6.52 8.45
CA ALA A 197 7.12 7.79 8.94
C ALA A 197 7.47 8.00 10.42
N TRP A 198 7.32 6.98 11.26
CA TRP A 198 7.70 7.03 12.67
C TRP A 198 9.22 7.13 12.85
N ARG A 199 10.03 6.35 12.13
CA ARG A 199 11.52 6.40 12.16
C ARG A 199 12.05 7.79 11.80
N GLN A 200 11.39 8.48 10.86
CA GLN A 200 11.72 9.85 10.45
C GLN A 200 11.18 10.94 11.39
N GLY A 201 10.64 10.55 12.54
CA GLY A 201 10.26 11.47 13.61
C GLY A 201 8.82 11.93 13.61
N SER A 202 7.95 11.40 12.74
CA SER A 202 6.52 11.68 12.82
C SER A 202 5.91 11.04 14.06
N ARG A 203 5.10 11.81 14.78
CA ARG A 203 4.45 11.37 16.02
C ARG A 203 2.93 11.37 15.92
N HIS A 204 2.41 11.96 14.88
CA HIS A 204 1.02 11.89 14.48
C HIS A 204 0.97 11.35 13.05
N ILE A 205 0.48 10.12 12.86
CA ILE A 205 0.51 9.46 11.57
C ILE A 205 -0.91 9.14 11.11
N ILE A 206 -1.30 9.71 9.97
CA ILE A 206 -2.59 9.48 9.33
C ILE A 206 -2.38 8.52 8.18
N ILE A 207 -3.08 7.38 8.22
CA ILE A 207 -2.94 6.31 7.23
C ILE A 207 -4.24 6.18 6.46
N ILE A 208 -4.16 6.16 5.14
CA ILE A 208 -5.26 5.77 4.27
C ILE A 208 -5.04 4.32 3.88
N ARG A 209 -5.96 3.45 4.31
CA ARG A 209 -5.93 2.00 4.02
C ARG A 209 -6.91 1.66 2.90
N THR A 210 -6.57 0.65 2.13
CA THR A 210 -7.43 0.07 1.09
C THR A 210 -8.18 -1.17 1.59
N GLU A 211 -8.04 -1.48 2.88
CA GLU A 211 -8.65 -2.62 3.56
C GLU A 211 -9.41 -2.15 4.79
N MET A 212 -10.39 -2.93 5.19
CA MET A 212 -11.10 -2.70 6.46
C MET A 212 -10.11 -2.84 7.63
N ALA A 213 -10.36 -2.07 8.69
CA ALA A 213 -9.62 -2.28 9.93
C ALA A 213 -9.99 -3.65 10.53
N GLU A 214 -8.99 -4.44 10.88
CA GLU A 214 -9.21 -5.70 11.61
C GLU A 214 -9.77 -5.38 13.00
N ARG A 215 -10.80 -6.14 13.40
CA ARG A 215 -11.31 -6.05 14.78
C ARG A 215 -10.45 -6.93 15.67
N PRO A 216 -10.13 -6.50 16.88
CA PRO A 216 -9.38 -7.33 17.85
C PRO A 216 -10.05 -8.69 18.15
N GLU A 217 -11.34 -8.83 17.83
CA GLU A 217 -12.14 -10.05 18.08
C GLU A 217 -12.02 -11.11 16.97
N ASP A 218 -11.49 -10.79 15.81
CA ASP A 218 -11.34 -11.71 14.67
C ASP A 218 -10.06 -12.58 14.77
N GLY A 219 -9.66 -12.89 16.00
CA GLY A 219 -8.68 -13.85 16.47
C GLY A 219 -7.75 -14.47 15.42
N ILE A 220 -6.67 -13.79 15.08
CA ILE A 220 -5.44 -14.50 14.74
C ILE A 220 -4.95 -15.11 16.06
N ASN A 221 -4.80 -16.43 16.11
CA ASN A 221 -4.22 -17.15 17.26
C ASN A 221 -2.79 -16.60 17.50
N SER A 222 -2.70 -15.53 18.28
CA SER A 222 -1.48 -14.72 18.49
C SER A 222 -0.59 -15.27 19.60
N GLN A 223 -0.62 -16.58 19.87
CA GLN A 223 0.18 -17.16 20.95
C GLN A 223 1.63 -17.51 20.57
N THR A 224 2.07 -17.26 19.33
CA THR A 224 3.45 -17.60 18.91
C THR A 224 4.31 -16.43 18.44
N SER A 225 3.84 -15.19 18.46
CA SER A 225 4.56 -14.07 17.82
C SER A 225 5.30 -13.10 18.75
N VAL A 226 5.21 -13.21 20.06
CA VAL A 226 5.56 -12.09 20.96
C VAL A 226 6.98 -12.14 21.54
N GLU A 227 7.68 -13.26 21.52
CA GLU A 227 8.97 -13.36 22.25
C GLU A 227 10.23 -12.93 21.48
N TRP A 228 10.25 -12.94 20.15
CA TRP A 228 11.44 -12.60 19.37
C TRP A 228 11.60 -11.08 19.06
N TYR A 229 10.61 -10.29 19.40
CA TYR A 229 10.58 -8.83 19.15
C TYR A 229 11.53 -7.99 20.00
N ARG A 230 12.20 -8.57 20.99
CA ARG A 230 12.98 -7.83 21.99
C ARG A 230 14.49 -7.78 21.75
N GLU A 231 15.00 -8.37 20.67
CA GLU A 231 16.42 -8.28 20.36
C GLU A 231 16.73 -7.14 19.37
N PRO A 232 17.88 -6.44 19.55
CA PRO A 232 18.18 -5.26 18.74
C PRO A 232 18.40 -5.60 17.28
N ILE A 233 17.84 -4.77 16.41
CA ILE A 233 17.86 -4.87 14.93
C ILE A 233 19.27 -5.11 14.33
N ALA A 234 20.34 -4.73 15.00
CA ALA A 234 21.72 -4.94 14.54
C ALA A 234 22.17 -6.42 14.51
N LEU A 235 21.58 -7.29 15.33
CA LEU A 235 21.87 -8.73 15.34
C LEU A 235 21.05 -9.51 14.29
N MET A 236 20.02 -8.88 13.72
CA MET A 236 19.12 -9.53 12.75
C MET A 236 19.76 -9.71 11.35
N GLN A 237 20.70 -8.87 10.95
CA GLN A 237 21.29 -8.95 9.60
C GLN A 237 22.10 -10.23 9.35
N ASP A 238 22.83 -10.74 10.34
CA ASP A 238 23.63 -11.97 10.19
C ASP A 238 22.78 -13.25 10.37
N HIS A 239 21.76 -13.22 11.23
CA HIS A 239 20.81 -14.34 11.39
C HIS A 239 19.84 -14.47 10.21
N TRP A 240 19.54 -13.38 9.53
CA TRP A 240 18.59 -13.30 8.43
C TRP A 240 19.01 -14.16 7.24
N THR A 241 20.25 -14.03 6.78
CA THR A 241 20.80 -14.82 5.67
C THR A 241 20.84 -16.33 5.95
N GLN A 242 21.09 -16.73 7.18
CA GLN A 242 21.08 -18.15 7.58
C GLN A 242 19.65 -18.68 7.76
N THR A 243 18.70 -17.88 8.23
CA THR A 243 17.31 -18.26 8.41
C THR A 243 16.59 -18.42 7.07
N VAL A 244 16.79 -17.51 6.12
CA VAL A 244 16.23 -17.60 4.75
C VAL A 244 16.73 -18.84 4.02
N SER A 245 18.00 -19.20 4.14
CA SER A 245 18.54 -20.41 3.50
C SER A 245 17.99 -21.70 4.11
N LYS A 246 17.74 -21.74 5.41
CA LYS A 246 17.14 -22.88 6.11
C LYS A 246 15.65 -23.03 5.79
N TRP A 247 14.94 -21.92 5.68
CA TRP A 247 13.53 -21.88 5.30
C TRP A 247 13.29 -22.27 3.83
N LYS A 248 14.20 -21.94 2.91
CA LYS A 248 14.13 -22.42 1.53
C LYS A 248 14.00 -23.94 1.42
N VAL A 249 14.69 -24.68 2.27
CA VAL A 249 14.66 -26.15 2.28
C VAL A 249 13.34 -26.66 2.87
N ASP A 250 12.88 -26.10 4.00
CA ASP A 250 11.67 -26.54 4.69
C ASP A 250 10.39 -26.18 3.90
N TRP A 251 10.39 -25.04 3.23
CA TRP A 251 9.24 -24.59 2.44
C TRP A 251 9.10 -25.27 1.09
N SER A 252 10.19 -25.65 0.45
CA SER A 252 10.11 -26.41 -0.81
C SER A 252 9.39 -27.75 -0.60
N GLY A 253 9.62 -28.40 0.54
CA GLY A 253 8.92 -29.63 0.93
C GLY A 253 7.43 -29.41 1.25
N PHE A 254 7.09 -28.34 1.97
CA PHE A 254 5.73 -27.95 2.27
C PHE A 254 4.91 -27.64 1.01
N TRP A 255 5.51 -26.89 0.06
CA TRP A 255 4.82 -26.53 -1.19
C TRP A 255 4.61 -27.71 -2.10
N GLN A 256 5.57 -28.63 -2.22
CA GLN A 256 5.37 -29.86 -2.97
C GLN A 256 4.22 -30.71 -2.41
N ASP A 257 4.13 -30.86 -1.10
CA ASP A 257 3.04 -31.57 -0.44
C ASP A 257 1.66 -30.89 -0.67
N GLN A 258 1.61 -29.54 -0.68
CA GLN A 258 0.37 -28.78 -0.99
C GLN A 258 -0.02 -28.89 -2.47
N ILE A 259 0.94 -28.84 -3.39
CA ILE A 259 0.70 -29.01 -4.83
C ILE A 259 0.17 -30.42 -5.13
N ASP A 260 0.72 -31.45 -4.50
CA ASP A 260 0.29 -32.84 -4.70
C ASP A 260 -1.11 -33.09 -4.12
N LYS A 261 -1.44 -32.54 -2.94
CA LYS A 261 -2.78 -32.58 -2.36
C LYS A 261 -3.85 -31.86 -3.18
N SER A 262 -3.45 -30.86 -3.95
CA SER A 262 -4.38 -30.08 -4.78
C SER A 262 -4.64 -30.73 -6.14
N ARG A 263 -3.71 -31.50 -6.66
CA ARG A 263 -3.91 -32.32 -7.87
C ARG A 263 -5.01 -33.36 -7.69
N GLU A 264 -5.27 -33.81 -6.46
CA GLU A 264 -6.33 -34.76 -6.15
C GLU A 264 -7.73 -34.15 -6.05
N LYS A 265 -7.85 -32.82 -5.84
CA LYS A 265 -9.13 -32.12 -5.80
C LYS A 265 -9.40 -31.38 -7.12
N LYS A 266 -10.24 -31.96 -7.98
CA LYS A 266 -10.84 -31.26 -9.13
C LYS A 266 -11.66 -30.07 -8.63
N ILE A 267 -11.12 -28.86 -8.72
CA ILE A 267 -11.83 -27.62 -8.39
C ILE A 267 -12.38 -27.04 -9.69
N ASN A 268 -13.70 -27.11 -9.84
CA ASN A 268 -14.45 -26.37 -10.85
C ASN A 268 -14.68 -24.94 -10.36
N HIS A 269 -13.69 -24.06 -10.49
CA HIS A 269 -13.90 -22.62 -10.32
C HIS A 269 -13.41 -21.86 -11.55
N SER A 270 -14.20 -20.88 -11.99
CA SER A 270 -13.85 -20.05 -13.14
C SER A 270 -12.59 -19.25 -12.83
N HIS A 271 -11.69 -19.14 -13.82
CA HIS A 271 -10.42 -18.39 -13.67
C HIS A 271 -10.61 -16.91 -13.28
N LEU A 272 -11.79 -16.35 -13.36
CA LEU A 272 -12.13 -14.97 -12.99
C LEU A 272 -12.28 -14.77 -11.48
N ASP A 273 -12.70 -15.79 -10.74
CA ASP A 273 -12.81 -15.73 -9.27
C ASP A 273 -11.44 -15.73 -8.58
N LEU A 274 -10.39 -16.14 -9.28
CA LEU A 274 -9.01 -16.17 -8.80
C LEU A 274 -8.39 -14.79 -8.55
N LEU A 275 -8.89 -13.76 -9.22
CA LEU A 275 -8.37 -12.39 -9.12
C LEU A 275 -9.30 -11.45 -8.33
N ASN A 276 -10.49 -11.93 -7.93
CA ASN A 276 -11.53 -11.12 -7.27
C ASN A 276 -11.45 -11.08 -5.73
N GLY A 277 -10.49 -11.75 -5.12
CA GLY A 277 -10.28 -11.59 -3.68
C GLY A 277 -9.55 -10.30 -3.39
N GLY A 278 -10.23 -9.26 -2.87
CA GLY A 278 -9.71 -7.93 -2.58
C GLY A 278 -8.52 -7.84 -1.60
N ARG A 279 -7.83 -8.92 -1.37
CA ARG A 279 -6.53 -9.00 -0.71
C ARG A 279 -5.47 -9.13 -1.78
N TRP A 280 -4.58 -8.20 -1.78
CA TRP A 280 -3.48 -8.15 -2.73
C TRP A 280 -2.77 -9.49 -2.83
N LEU A 281 -2.56 -9.95 -4.04
CA LEU A 281 -1.75 -11.03 -4.65
C LEU A 281 -0.92 -11.96 -3.73
N PHE A 282 -1.00 -11.86 -2.41
CA PHE A 282 0.00 -12.40 -1.50
C PHE A 282 -0.56 -13.09 -0.25
N GLY A 283 -1.79 -13.61 -0.26
CA GLY A 283 -2.24 -14.61 0.70
C GLY A 283 -1.62 -16.00 0.39
N ALA A 284 -1.48 -16.92 1.36
CA ALA A 284 -0.95 -18.28 1.11
C ALA A 284 -1.75 -18.98 -0.01
N ASP A 285 -3.06 -18.74 -0.07
CA ASP A 285 -3.92 -19.16 -1.16
C ASP A 285 -3.60 -18.44 -2.47
N ASP A 286 -3.12 -17.20 -2.42
CA ASP A 286 -2.80 -16.40 -3.60
C ASP A 286 -1.44 -16.78 -4.19
N VAL A 287 -0.47 -17.16 -3.36
CA VAL A 287 0.80 -17.76 -3.85
C VAL A 287 0.54 -19.04 -4.63
N TYR A 288 -0.33 -19.89 -4.10
CA TYR A 288 -0.74 -21.11 -4.78
C TYR A 288 -1.44 -20.80 -6.12
N ARG A 289 -2.37 -19.85 -6.12
CA ARG A 289 -3.08 -19.39 -7.32
C ARG A 289 -2.14 -18.75 -8.33
N LEU A 290 -1.21 -17.93 -7.85
CA LEU A 290 -0.21 -17.28 -8.68
C LEU A 290 0.77 -18.28 -9.30
N SER A 291 1.19 -19.32 -8.57
CA SER A 291 2.04 -20.37 -9.09
C SER A 291 1.38 -21.13 -10.25
N HIS A 292 0.07 -21.37 -10.16
CA HIS A 292 -0.69 -21.98 -11.24
C HIS A 292 -0.91 -21.06 -12.45
N LEU A 293 -1.03 -19.74 -12.22
CA LEU A 293 -1.18 -18.76 -13.30
C LEU A 293 0.16 -18.50 -14.02
N LEU A 294 1.25 -18.49 -13.28
CA LEU A 294 2.58 -18.17 -13.79
C LEU A 294 3.32 -19.40 -14.35
N GLY A 295 2.93 -20.61 -13.93
CA GLY A 295 3.60 -21.85 -14.39
C GLY A 295 5.11 -21.75 -14.24
N ASP A 296 5.83 -21.96 -15.35
CA ASP A 296 7.30 -21.94 -15.40
C ASP A 296 7.93 -20.55 -15.10
N LYS A 297 7.12 -19.48 -15.01
CA LYS A 297 7.57 -18.13 -14.57
C LYS A 297 7.59 -17.97 -13.05
N PHE A 298 7.03 -18.93 -12.30
CA PHE A 298 7.10 -18.93 -10.86
C PHE A 298 8.49 -19.47 -10.46
N ASP A 299 9.42 -18.53 -10.33
CA ASP A 299 10.78 -18.85 -9.91
C ASP A 299 10.97 -18.65 -8.38
N SER A 300 12.16 -19.07 -7.89
CA SER A 300 12.51 -18.92 -6.47
C SER A 300 12.56 -17.47 -6.01
N GLY A 301 12.86 -16.52 -6.89
CA GLY A 301 12.90 -15.08 -6.58
C GLY A 301 11.52 -14.52 -6.23
N LEU A 302 10.48 -14.94 -6.94
CA LEU A 302 9.11 -14.52 -6.61
C LEU A 302 8.66 -15.07 -5.25
N ALA A 303 9.03 -16.31 -4.91
CA ALA A 303 8.74 -16.87 -3.60
C ALA A 303 9.41 -16.09 -2.45
N ASP A 304 10.67 -15.65 -2.65
CA ASP A 304 11.37 -14.82 -1.68
C ASP A 304 10.65 -13.47 -1.46
N TYR A 305 10.21 -12.81 -2.53
CA TYR A 305 9.41 -11.57 -2.42
C TYR A 305 8.11 -11.77 -1.66
N LEU A 306 7.42 -12.87 -1.90
CA LEU A 306 6.18 -13.19 -1.21
C LEU A 306 6.40 -13.42 0.29
N MET A 307 7.44 -14.17 0.65
CA MET A 307 7.78 -14.41 2.06
C MET A 307 8.10 -13.10 2.79
N VAL A 308 8.90 -12.23 2.18
CA VAL A 308 9.25 -10.93 2.76
C VAL A 308 8.00 -10.08 2.91
N HIS A 309 7.12 -10.05 1.90
CA HIS A 309 5.85 -9.33 1.99
C HIS A 309 5.03 -9.78 3.20
N TYR A 310 4.84 -11.07 3.42
CA TYR A 310 4.09 -11.57 4.57
C TYR A 310 4.66 -11.14 5.90
N GLN A 311 5.97 -11.28 6.04
CA GLN A 311 6.64 -10.92 7.27
C GLN A 311 6.53 -9.43 7.56
N THR A 312 6.86 -8.59 6.58
CA THR A 312 6.81 -7.13 6.73
C THR A 312 5.38 -6.62 6.91
N TYR A 313 4.40 -7.26 6.25
CA TYR A 313 3.00 -6.91 6.43
C TYR A 313 2.49 -7.28 7.83
N SER A 314 2.84 -8.46 8.35
CA SER A 314 2.51 -8.86 9.73
C SER A 314 3.11 -7.89 10.75
N LEU A 315 4.40 -7.53 10.60
CA LEU A 315 5.05 -6.52 11.44
C LEU A 315 4.37 -5.15 11.37
N THR A 316 3.88 -4.79 10.20
CA THR A 316 3.13 -3.55 10.01
C THR A 316 1.77 -3.60 10.70
N GLN A 317 1.05 -4.71 10.63
CA GLN A 317 -0.21 -4.89 11.36
C GLN A 317 0.01 -4.82 12.88
N ASP A 318 1.06 -5.45 13.40
CA ASP A 318 1.42 -5.35 14.81
C ASP A 318 1.70 -3.90 15.23
N PHE A 319 2.43 -3.13 14.41
CA PHE A 319 2.66 -1.69 14.64
C PHE A 319 1.35 -0.89 14.63
N LEU A 320 0.43 -1.21 13.72
CA LEU A 320 -0.87 -0.53 13.63
C LEU A 320 -1.77 -0.84 14.82
N CYS A 321 -1.70 -2.06 15.35
CA CYS A 321 -2.46 -2.47 16.54
C CYS A 321 -1.83 -1.93 17.84
N ASN A 322 -0.51 -1.84 17.90
CA ASN A 322 0.24 -1.45 19.09
C ASN A 322 1.33 -0.42 18.72
N PRO A 323 0.94 0.81 18.33
CA PRO A 323 1.91 1.85 18.01
C PRO A 323 2.74 2.21 19.26
N PRO A 324 3.98 2.70 19.08
CA PRO A 324 4.82 3.17 20.17
C PRO A 324 4.15 4.25 21.02
N ASP A 325 4.52 4.34 22.30
CA ASP A 325 3.94 5.30 23.25
C ASP A 325 4.14 6.78 22.86
N ASP A 326 5.15 7.06 22.03
CA ASP A 326 5.45 8.41 21.54
C ASP A 326 4.75 8.76 20.22
N CYS A 327 3.88 7.86 19.70
CA CYS A 327 3.22 8.02 18.41
C CYS A 327 1.71 7.76 18.51
N PHE A 328 0.91 8.52 17.79
CA PHE A 328 -0.51 8.25 17.60
C PHE A 328 -0.82 7.97 16.13
N VAL A 329 -1.47 6.85 15.87
CA VAL A 329 -1.81 6.39 14.52
C VAL A 329 -3.32 6.48 14.29
N VAL A 330 -3.73 7.21 13.27
CA VAL A 330 -5.14 7.25 12.83
C VAL A 330 -5.27 6.55 11.48
N GLN A 331 -6.14 5.55 11.41
CA GLN A 331 -6.41 4.80 10.20
C GLN A 331 -7.76 5.25 9.58
N ILE A 332 -7.73 5.67 8.32
CA ILE A 332 -8.92 5.93 7.50
C ILE A 332 -9.14 4.68 6.66
N CYS A 333 -10.19 3.93 6.96
CA CYS A 333 -10.50 2.64 6.36
C CYS A 333 -11.84 2.68 5.62
N PRO A 334 -12.03 1.82 4.59
CA PRO A 334 -13.35 1.58 4.04
C PRO A 334 -14.33 1.08 5.12
N SER A 335 -15.58 1.49 5.00
CA SER A 335 -16.66 1.06 5.92
C SER A 335 -17.19 -0.33 5.64
N GLU A 336 -16.91 -0.83 4.46
CA GLU A 336 -17.27 -2.15 3.94
C GLU A 336 -16.18 -2.64 3.00
N PRO A 337 -16.11 -3.93 2.69
CA PRO A 337 -15.14 -4.43 1.71
C PRO A 337 -15.27 -3.70 0.38
N LEU A 338 -14.15 -3.24 -0.18
CA LEU A 338 -14.14 -2.60 -1.49
C LEU A 338 -14.66 -3.58 -2.54
N LYS A 339 -15.43 -3.07 -3.51
CA LYS A 339 -15.88 -3.84 -4.67
C LYS A 339 -14.78 -4.00 -5.71
N SER A 340 -13.82 -3.08 -5.73
CA SER A 340 -12.63 -3.17 -6.55
C SER A 340 -11.66 -4.22 -6.01
N SER A 341 -10.94 -4.84 -6.92
CA SER A 341 -9.77 -5.69 -6.68
C SER A 341 -8.50 -4.95 -7.11
N ALA A 342 -7.34 -5.51 -6.84
CA ALA A 342 -6.07 -4.90 -7.23
C ALA A 342 -5.92 -4.71 -8.75
N LEU A 343 -6.54 -5.58 -9.55
CA LEU A 343 -6.55 -5.55 -11.01
C LEU A 343 -7.91 -6.01 -11.53
N LEU A 344 -8.22 -5.68 -12.80
CA LEU A 344 -9.41 -6.14 -13.54
C LEU A 344 -10.76 -5.76 -12.90
N SER A 345 -10.78 -4.68 -12.13
CA SER A 345 -12.03 -4.13 -11.58
C SER A 345 -12.92 -3.54 -12.68
N LYS A 346 -14.22 -3.58 -12.46
CA LYS A 346 -15.18 -2.88 -13.30
C LYS A 346 -15.18 -1.38 -12.97
N LYS A 347 -15.45 -0.55 -13.96
CA LYS A 347 -15.50 0.91 -13.76
C LYS A 347 -16.54 1.33 -12.73
N GLU A 348 -17.69 0.65 -12.70
CA GLU A 348 -18.77 0.90 -11.76
C GLU A 348 -18.33 0.64 -10.31
N ASP A 349 -17.59 -0.45 -10.09
CA ASP A 349 -17.05 -0.82 -8.77
C ASP A 349 -16.01 0.22 -8.31
N LEU A 350 -15.13 0.64 -9.20
CA LEU A 350 -14.15 1.71 -8.93
C LEU A 350 -14.84 3.04 -8.57
N LEU A 351 -15.88 3.42 -9.30
CA LEU A 351 -16.61 4.65 -9.02
C LEU A 351 -17.36 4.60 -7.67
N TYR A 352 -17.89 3.43 -7.32
CA TYR A 352 -18.50 3.20 -6.02
C TYR A 352 -17.48 3.36 -4.88
N ASP A 353 -16.35 2.70 -4.98
CA ASP A 353 -15.29 2.76 -3.96
C ASP A 353 -14.63 4.15 -3.86
N TYR A 354 -14.57 4.88 -4.98
CA TYR A 354 -14.17 6.29 -4.96
C TYR A 354 -15.11 7.13 -4.10
N GLN A 355 -16.44 6.90 -4.20
CA GLN A 355 -17.40 7.63 -3.37
C GLN A 355 -17.26 7.27 -1.89
N LEU A 356 -17.04 6.00 -1.55
CA LEU A 356 -16.70 5.59 -0.18
C LEU A 356 -15.48 6.34 0.36
N GLY A 357 -14.45 6.51 -0.48
CA GLY A 357 -13.25 7.27 -0.13
C GLY A 357 -13.53 8.75 0.12
N LEU A 358 -14.31 9.40 -0.76
CA LEU A 358 -14.73 10.80 -0.57
C LEU A 358 -15.44 10.99 0.78
N ASP A 359 -16.39 10.12 1.08
CA ASP A 359 -17.18 10.20 2.31
C ASP A 359 -16.30 9.95 3.55
N ALA A 360 -15.35 9.02 3.46
CA ALA A 360 -14.38 8.77 4.53
C ALA A 360 -13.47 9.98 4.77
N GLY A 361 -12.98 10.62 3.70
CA GLY A 361 -12.16 11.81 3.78
C GLY A 361 -12.87 13.00 4.44
N PHE A 362 -14.11 13.31 4.04
CA PHE A 362 -14.89 14.36 4.68
C PHE A 362 -15.20 14.07 6.15
N ARG A 363 -15.50 12.82 6.49
CA ARG A 363 -15.69 12.40 7.89
C ARG A 363 -14.41 12.61 8.71
N PHE A 364 -13.26 12.18 8.18
CA PHE A 364 -11.99 12.38 8.86
C PHE A 364 -11.72 13.86 9.16
N ILE A 365 -11.90 14.75 8.19
CA ILE A 365 -11.72 16.20 8.37
C ILE A 365 -12.61 16.73 9.51
N LYS A 366 -13.86 16.26 9.58
CA LYS A 366 -14.80 16.64 10.67
C LYS A 366 -14.29 16.20 12.04
N HIS A 367 -13.76 14.96 12.15
CA HIS A 367 -13.18 14.45 13.39
C HIS A 367 -11.93 15.21 13.79
N PHE A 368 -11.02 15.46 12.84
CA PHE A 368 -9.80 16.23 13.06
C PHE A 368 -10.10 17.64 13.56
N SER A 369 -11.03 18.35 12.92
CA SER A 369 -11.45 19.69 13.31
C SER A 369 -12.07 19.73 14.70
N LYS A 370 -12.87 18.70 15.06
CA LYS A 370 -13.46 18.57 16.40
C LYS A 370 -12.37 18.40 17.47
N THR A 371 -11.38 17.54 17.24
CA THR A 371 -10.27 17.31 18.17
C THR A 371 -9.47 18.59 18.41
N ARG A 372 -9.15 19.32 17.32
CA ARG A 372 -8.42 20.58 17.41
C ARG A 372 -9.21 21.65 18.18
N ALA A 373 -10.53 21.71 17.99
CA ALA A 373 -11.39 22.63 18.73
C ALA A 373 -11.44 22.30 20.24
N MET A 374 -11.53 21.00 20.60
CA MET A 374 -11.49 20.57 22.00
C MET A 374 -10.18 20.99 22.70
N LYS A 375 -9.05 20.81 22.06
CA LYS A 375 -7.75 21.22 22.61
C LYS A 375 -7.66 22.72 22.86
N ASN A 376 -8.16 23.55 21.93
CA ASN A 376 -8.16 25.00 22.09
C ASN A 376 -9.10 25.50 23.21
N CYS A 377 -10.02 24.66 23.70
CA CYS A 377 -10.87 24.98 24.85
C CYS A 377 -10.25 24.58 26.21
N GLU A 378 -9.25 23.69 26.17
CA GLU A 378 -8.54 23.22 27.39
C GLU A 378 -7.24 24.01 27.66
N SER A 379 -6.77 24.79 26.69
CA SER A 379 -5.63 25.71 26.80
C SER A 379 -6.07 27.12 27.15
#